data_43ce9c9ef651404e1bbdcd68f02ff76f
#
_entry.id   43ce9c9ef651404e1bbdcd68f02ff76f
#
_cell.length_a   1.000
_cell.length_b   1.000
_cell.length_c   1.000
_cell.angle_alpha   90.00
_cell.angle_beta   90.00
_cell.angle_gamma   90.00
#
_symmetry.space_group_name_H-M   'P 1'
#
loop_
_entity.id
_entity.type
_entity.pdbx_description
1 polymer ?
#
loop_
_entity_poly.entity_id
_entity_poly.type
_entity_poly.pdbx_seq_one_letter_code
_entity_poly.pdbx_strand_id
1 'polypeptide(L)'
;MENEMKSFLPTPGEEEIWAECVDYPAYEVSTFGNVRNAATGTLLKPKFTNSGGYAQVHFRIGIESKNGKYESVHRLVAKAFCPNDNPEEKYMVDHINRDRKNNYYKNLRWVTPKENYQNSKTTRAPAIYKNRTPIVLLDSETLELIKEFPNTFAAAAELNMSAQVIVDSIHNVRPCLKIGKFLSKSKYEEMLSEGKLAWLF
;
A
#
# COMPACT_ATOMS: atom_id res chain seq x y z
N MET A 1 15.02 1.66 -28.32
CA MET A 1 13.56 1.55 -28.12
C MET A 1 13.23 2.60 -27.08
N GLU A 2 12.80 3.75 -27.55
CA GLU A 2 12.36 4.86 -26.71
C GLU A 2 11.12 4.43 -25.93
N ASN A 3 11.24 4.51 -24.62
CA ASN A 3 10.16 4.22 -23.69
C ASN A 3 9.20 5.43 -23.77
N GLU A 4 8.19 5.35 -24.65
CA GLU A 4 7.10 6.32 -24.67
C GLU A 4 6.48 6.33 -23.26
N MET A 5 6.86 7.31 -22.47
CA MET A 5 6.12 7.66 -21.26
C MET A 5 4.72 8.09 -21.72
N LYS A 6 3.79 7.13 -21.75
CA LYS A 6 2.37 7.42 -22.02
C LYS A 6 1.96 8.53 -21.05
N SER A 7 1.63 9.69 -21.58
CA SER A 7 1.06 10.77 -20.78
C SER A 7 -0.28 10.30 -20.24
N PHE A 8 -0.36 10.09 -18.92
CA PHE A 8 -1.61 9.78 -18.22
C PHE A 8 -2.36 11.07 -17.83
N LEU A 9 -2.23 12.10 -18.64
CA LEU A 9 -2.95 13.36 -18.52
C LEU A 9 -3.80 13.56 -19.77
N PRO A 10 -4.94 14.27 -19.68
CA PRO A 10 -5.71 14.67 -20.84
C PRO A 10 -4.83 15.40 -21.84
N THR A 11 -4.93 15.04 -23.11
CA THR A 11 -4.21 15.74 -24.17
C THR A 11 -4.87 17.08 -24.47
N PRO A 12 -4.12 18.11 -24.89
CA PRO A 12 -4.70 19.37 -25.31
C PRO A 12 -5.76 19.15 -26.39
N GLY A 13 -6.99 19.61 -26.14
CA GLY A 13 -8.13 19.42 -27.06
C GLY A 13 -8.91 18.11 -26.85
N GLU A 14 -8.54 17.26 -25.92
CA GLU A 14 -9.33 16.09 -25.56
C GLU A 14 -10.62 16.53 -24.85
N GLU A 15 -11.76 16.05 -25.33
CA GLU A 15 -13.06 16.38 -24.80
C GLU A 15 -13.34 15.60 -23.51
N GLU A 16 -13.85 16.29 -22.49
CA GLU A 16 -14.28 15.68 -21.24
C GLU A 16 -15.66 15.04 -21.41
N ILE A 17 -15.72 13.71 -21.30
CA ILE A 17 -16.97 12.95 -21.43
C ILE A 17 -17.52 12.64 -20.05
N TRP A 18 -18.84 12.81 -19.88
CA TRP A 18 -19.56 12.57 -18.65
C TRP A 18 -20.45 11.34 -18.75
N ALA A 19 -20.51 10.55 -17.69
CA ALA A 19 -21.39 9.39 -17.57
C ALA A 19 -22.03 9.36 -16.18
N GLU A 20 -23.22 8.79 -16.08
CA GLU A 20 -23.92 8.56 -14.83
C GLU A 20 -23.11 7.64 -13.91
N CYS A 21 -23.07 7.95 -12.61
CA CYS A 21 -22.48 7.08 -11.62
C CYS A 21 -23.40 5.87 -11.38
N VAL A 22 -22.96 4.67 -11.73
CA VAL A 22 -23.76 3.42 -11.74
C VAL A 22 -24.59 3.21 -10.47
N ASP A 23 -24.02 3.50 -9.30
CA ASP A 23 -24.71 3.30 -8.00
C ASP A 23 -25.38 4.60 -7.48
N TYR A 24 -25.24 5.72 -8.18
CA TYR A 24 -25.66 7.06 -7.74
C TYR A 24 -26.16 7.90 -8.91
N PRO A 25 -27.35 7.64 -9.47
CA PRO A 25 -27.85 8.25 -10.70
C PRO A 25 -28.08 9.78 -10.61
N ALA A 26 -28.11 10.35 -9.39
CA ALA A 26 -28.15 11.80 -9.19
C ALA A 26 -26.81 12.49 -9.47
N TYR A 27 -25.75 11.73 -9.77
CA TYR A 27 -24.40 12.23 -9.99
C TYR A 27 -23.80 11.67 -11.26
N GLU A 28 -22.94 12.45 -11.87
CA GLU A 28 -22.14 12.09 -13.04
C GLU A 28 -20.65 12.16 -12.71
N VAL A 29 -19.88 11.29 -13.35
CA VAL A 29 -18.43 11.27 -13.29
C VAL A 29 -17.85 11.46 -14.69
N SER A 30 -16.71 12.14 -14.81
CA SER A 30 -16.07 12.38 -16.10
C SER A 30 -14.85 11.51 -16.34
N THR A 31 -14.45 11.42 -17.62
CA THR A 31 -13.18 10.80 -18.06
C THR A 31 -11.96 11.43 -17.38
N PHE A 32 -12.04 12.69 -16.93
CA PHE A 32 -10.95 13.42 -16.26
C PHE A 32 -10.94 13.25 -14.73
N GLY A 33 -11.94 12.54 -14.18
CA GLY A 33 -12.04 12.31 -12.74
C GLY A 33 -12.76 13.44 -11.99
N ASN A 34 -13.53 14.27 -12.70
CA ASN A 34 -14.44 15.22 -12.08
C ASN A 34 -15.76 14.53 -11.75
N VAL A 35 -16.43 15.01 -10.71
CA VAL A 35 -17.76 14.51 -10.31
C VAL A 35 -18.70 15.69 -10.12
N ARG A 36 -19.93 15.58 -10.63
CA ARG A 36 -20.94 16.65 -10.52
C ARG A 36 -22.33 16.10 -10.18
N ASN A 37 -23.18 16.97 -9.67
CA ASN A 37 -24.60 16.67 -9.56
C ASN A 37 -25.23 16.73 -10.96
N ALA A 38 -25.93 15.67 -11.36
CA ALA A 38 -26.50 15.54 -12.71
C ALA A 38 -27.55 16.62 -13.02
N ALA A 39 -28.38 16.99 -12.02
CA ALA A 39 -29.47 17.97 -12.22
C ALA A 39 -28.98 19.42 -12.26
N THR A 40 -27.96 19.77 -11.49
CA THR A 40 -27.49 21.16 -11.33
C THR A 40 -26.17 21.44 -12.05
N GLY A 41 -25.45 20.44 -12.52
CA GLY A 41 -24.10 20.57 -13.08
C GLY A 41 -23.03 20.96 -12.06
N THR A 42 -23.38 21.09 -10.78
CA THR A 42 -22.46 21.57 -9.74
C THR A 42 -21.37 20.54 -9.47
N LEU A 43 -20.10 20.93 -9.63
CA LEU A 43 -18.94 20.10 -9.34
C LEU A 43 -18.79 19.83 -7.84
N LEU A 44 -18.51 18.58 -7.49
CA LEU A 44 -18.19 18.18 -6.12
C LEU A 44 -16.69 18.37 -5.87
N LYS A 45 -16.35 19.02 -4.74
CA LYS A 45 -14.94 19.16 -4.32
C LYS A 45 -14.47 17.85 -3.69
N PRO A 46 -13.43 17.19 -4.24
CA PRO A 46 -12.90 15.99 -3.63
C PRO A 46 -12.13 16.28 -2.34
N LYS A 47 -12.25 15.37 -1.37
CA LYS A 47 -11.40 15.31 -0.18
C LYS A 47 -10.36 14.20 -0.38
N PHE A 48 -9.15 14.43 0.10
CA PHE A 48 -8.10 13.41 0.03
C PHE A 48 -7.97 12.67 1.36
N THR A 49 -7.88 11.33 1.29
CA THR A 49 -7.72 10.51 2.49
C THR A 49 -6.34 10.69 3.12
N ASN A 50 -6.28 10.81 4.45
CA ASN A 50 -5.02 10.99 5.18
C ASN A 50 -4.08 9.76 5.04
N SER A 51 -4.64 8.56 5.00
CA SER A 51 -3.87 7.31 4.96
C SER A 51 -3.39 6.90 3.58
N GLY A 52 -3.95 7.44 2.50
CA GLY A 52 -3.66 6.96 1.16
C GLY A 52 -3.60 8.01 0.06
N GLY A 53 -4.02 9.25 0.33
CA GLY A 53 -4.04 10.31 -0.67
C GLY A 53 -5.06 10.12 -1.80
N TYR A 54 -6.03 9.20 -1.63
CA TYR A 54 -7.09 8.99 -2.61
C TYR A 54 -8.13 10.11 -2.58
N ALA A 55 -8.55 10.56 -3.76
CA ALA A 55 -9.65 11.50 -3.91
C ALA A 55 -10.99 10.81 -3.60
N GLN A 56 -11.78 11.39 -2.71
CA GLN A 56 -13.13 10.95 -2.38
C GLN A 56 -14.12 12.09 -2.50
N VAL A 57 -15.32 11.80 -2.96
CA VAL A 57 -16.45 12.73 -3.00
C VAL A 57 -17.54 12.26 -2.04
N HIS A 58 -18.29 13.23 -1.50
CA HIS A 58 -19.38 12.95 -0.58
C HIS A 58 -20.72 13.08 -1.33
N PHE A 59 -21.44 11.96 -1.44
CA PHE A 59 -22.78 11.93 -2.00
C PHE A 59 -23.84 12.11 -0.91
N ARG A 60 -24.83 12.92 -1.19
CA ARG A 60 -26.04 13.00 -0.37
C ARG A 60 -27.04 11.97 -0.87
N ILE A 61 -27.47 11.06 0.01
CA ILE A 61 -28.42 9.99 -0.31
C ILE A 61 -29.76 10.34 0.35
N GLY A 62 -30.78 10.69 -0.47
CA GLY A 62 -32.11 11.06 -0.01
C GLY A 62 -32.25 12.53 0.45
N ILE A 63 -33.50 13.01 0.51
CA ILE A 63 -33.85 14.40 0.78
C ILE A 63 -33.65 14.77 2.27
N GLU A 64 -33.77 13.81 3.16
CA GLU A 64 -33.71 14.01 4.63
C GLU A 64 -32.42 13.47 5.30
N SER A 65 -31.55 12.82 4.54
CA SER A 65 -30.38 12.20 5.11
C SER A 65 -29.25 13.20 5.39
N LYS A 66 -29.00 13.47 6.66
CA LYS A 66 -27.73 14.10 7.12
C LYS A 66 -26.52 13.19 6.87
N ASN A 67 -26.77 11.92 6.56
CA ASN A 67 -25.75 10.88 6.35
C ASN A 67 -25.53 10.68 4.85
N GLY A 68 -24.50 11.32 4.32
CA GLY A 68 -24.00 11.00 2.99
C GLY A 68 -22.96 9.89 3.02
N LYS A 69 -22.59 9.39 1.85
CA LYS A 69 -21.58 8.36 1.67
C LYS A 69 -20.38 8.93 0.93
N TYR A 70 -19.17 8.60 1.41
CA TYR A 70 -17.94 8.91 0.70
C TYR A 70 -17.62 7.80 -0.30
N GLU A 71 -17.41 8.18 -1.55
CA GLU A 71 -16.98 7.27 -2.61
C GLU A 71 -15.66 7.73 -3.22
N SER A 72 -14.85 6.75 -3.59
CA SER A 72 -13.54 7.02 -4.19
C SER A 72 -13.68 7.34 -5.67
N VAL A 73 -13.16 8.50 -6.09
CA VAL A 73 -13.29 9.00 -7.47
C VAL A 73 -12.74 8.00 -8.49
N HIS A 74 -11.55 7.41 -8.26
CA HIS A 74 -10.97 6.43 -9.18
C HIS A 74 -11.89 5.21 -9.42
N ARG A 75 -12.66 4.80 -8.39
CA ARG A 75 -13.62 3.69 -8.55
C ARG A 75 -14.85 4.09 -9.36
N LEU A 76 -15.34 5.32 -9.19
CA LEU A 76 -16.43 5.85 -10.00
C LEU A 76 -16.04 5.93 -11.48
N VAL A 77 -14.85 6.50 -11.75
CA VAL A 77 -14.30 6.59 -13.10
C VAL A 77 -14.09 5.20 -13.72
N ALA A 78 -13.50 4.28 -12.97
CA ALA A 78 -13.25 2.93 -13.49
C ALA A 78 -14.55 2.18 -13.81
N LYS A 79 -15.59 2.31 -12.97
CA LYS A 79 -16.90 1.71 -13.23
C LYS A 79 -17.55 2.27 -14.49
N ALA A 80 -17.38 3.55 -14.78
CA ALA A 80 -18.01 4.22 -15.92
C ALA A 80 -17.24 4.06 -17.23
N PHE A 81 -15.91 4.05 -17.20
CA PHE A 81 -15.08 4.21 -18.40
C PHE A 81 -14.03 3.12 -18.62
N CYS A 82 -13.71 2.29 -17.63
CA CYS A 82 -12.71 1.25 -17.79
C CYS A 82 -13.37 -0.12 -17.93
N PRO A 83 -13.22 -0.82 -19.07
CA PRO A 83 -13.75 -2.16 -19.23
C PRO A 83 -13.09 -3.12 -18.23
N ASN A 84 -13.90 -4.01 -17.67
CA ASN A 84 -13.42 -5.08 -16.79
C ASN A 84 -13.70 -6.43 -17.47
N ASP A 85 -12.65 -7.11 -17.88
CA ASP A 85 -12.70 -8.39 -18.58
C ASP A 85 -12.92 -9.59 -17.66
N ASN A 86 -12.71 -9.44 -16.35
CA ASN A 86 -12.91 -10.47 -15.34
C ASN A 86 -13.30 -9.88 -13.98
N PRO A 87 -14.56 -9.44 -13.78
CA PRO A 87 -15.01 -8.78 -12.57
C PRO A 87 -14.91 -9.62 -11.29
N GLU A 88 -14.91 -10.95 -11.39
CA GLU A 88 -14.83 -11.85 -10.25
C GLU A 88 -13.43 -11.84 -9.63
N GLU A 89 -12.37 -11.73 -10.43
CA GLU A 89 -11.00 -11.70 -9.96
C GLU A 89 -10.42 -10.28 -9.88
N LYS A 90 -10.78 -9.42 -10.86
CA LYS A 90 -10.28 -8.05 -10.99
C LYS A 90 -11.27 -7.06 -10.36
N TYR A 91 -11.31 -6.97 -9.06
CA TYR A 91 -12.22 -6.09 -8.31
C TYR A 91 -11.53 -4.89 -7.66
N MET A 92 -10.22 -4.74 -7.85
CA MET A 92 -9.44 -3.58 -7.41
C MET A 92 -9.16 -2.64 -8.57
N VAL A 93 -9.14 -1.34 -8.29
CA VAL A 93 -8.73 -0.31 -9.27
C VAL A 93 -7.34 0.19 -8.91
N ASP A 94 -6.44 0.19 -9.88
CA ASP A 94 -5.05 0.59 -9.75
C ASP A 94 -4.75 1.81 -10.62
N HIS A 95 -3.89 2.71 -10.13
CA HIS A 95 -3.36 3.84 -10.87
C HIS A 95 -2.07 3.42 -11.58
N ILE A 96 -2.07 3.38 -12.91
CA ILE A 96 -0.97 2.86 -13.72
C ILE A 96 0.34 3.64 -13.43
N ASN A 97 0.25 4.96 -13.33
CA ASN A 97 1.38 5.84 -13.00
C ASN A 97 1.66 5.95 -11.49
N ARG A 98 0.86 5.28 -10.63
CA ARG A 98 0.94 5.31 -9.16
C ARG A 98 0.63 6.65 -8.50
N ASP A 99 0.23 7.66 -9.26
CA ASP A 99 -0.29 8.91 -8.71
C ASP A 99 -1.78 8.77 -8.38
N ARG A 100 -2.10 8.60 -7.10
CA ARG A 100 -3.46 8.42 -6.58
C ARG A 100 -4.36 9.65 -6.73
N LYS A 101 -3.80 10.78 -7.10
CA LYS A 101 -4.54 12.01 -7.40
C LYS A 101 -4.96 12.09 -8.86
N ASN A 102 -4.30 11.36 -9.74
CA ASN A 102 -4.58 11.34 -11.15
C ASN A 102 -5.65 10.30 -11.50
N ASN A 103 -6.90 10.73 -11.46
CA ASN A 103 -8.06 9.88 -11.71
C ASN A 103 -8.52 9.90 -13.20
N TYR A 104 -7.65 10.31 -14.11
CA TYR A 104 -7.90 10.22 -15.55
C TYR A 104 -8.11 8.78 -15.98
N TYR A 105 -9.17 8.49 -16.75
CA TYR A 105 -9.61 7.11 -17.03
C TYR A 105 -8.54 6.23 -17.71
N LYS A 106 -7.68 6.80 -18.59
CA LYS A 106 -6.56 6.06 -19.20
C LYS A 106 -5.45 5.70 -18.23
N ASN A 107 -5.44 6.35 -17.04
CA ASN A 107 -4.51 6.04 -15.96
C ASN A 107 -5.04 4.95 -15.01
N LEU A 108 -6.28 4.48 -15.21
CA LEU A 108 -6.93 3.52 -14.32
C LEU A 108 -7.10 2.17 -15.01
N ARG A 109 -7.00 1.11 -14.23
CA ARG A 109 -7.25 -0.26 -14.71
C ARG A 109 -7.81 -1.13 -13.59
N TRP A 110 -8.59 -2.11 -13.98
CA TRP A 110 -9.02 -3.17 -13.08
C TRP A 110 -7.90 -4.20 -12.93
N VAL A 111 -7.66 -4.62 -11.69
CA VAL A 111 -6.58 -5.55 -11.35
C VAL A 111 -7.01 -6.54 -10.28
N THR A 112 -6.36 -7.69 -10.25
CA THR A 112 -6.42 -8.63 -9.15
C THR A 112 -5.64 -8.08 -7.93
N PRO A 113 -5.89 -8.57 -6.71
CA PRO A 113 -5.08 -8.21 -5.53
C PRO A 113 -3.58 -8.47 -5.72
N LYS A 114 -3.24 -9.54 -6.44
CA LYS A 114 -1.85 -9.92 -6.72
C LYS A 114 -1.17 -8.90 -7.64
N GLU A 115 -1.83 -8.49 -8.72
CA GLU A 115 -1.31 -7.47 -9.65
C GLU A 115 -1.17 -6.11 -8.97
N ASN A 116 -2.18 -5.70 -8.18
CA ASN A 116 -2.13 -4.45 -7.41
C ASN A 116 -0.96 -4.44 -6.42
N TYR A 117 -0.74 -5.56 -5.74
CA TYR A 117 0.39 -5.71 -4.84
C TYR A 117 1.74 -5.64 -5.58
N GLN A 118 1.85 -6.24 -6.75
CA GLN A 118 3.06 -6.18 -7.58
C GLN A 118 3.34 -4.76 -8.06
N ASN A 119 2.32 -4.01 -8.51
CA ASN A 119 2.48 -2.62 -8.91
C ASN A 119 2.90 -1.73 -7.73
N SER A 120 2.41 -1.99 -6.52
CA SER A 120 2.78 -1.24 -5.32
C SER A 120 4.22 -1.50 -4.83
N LYS A 121 4.77 -2.70 -5.11
CA LYS A 121 6.10 -3.12 -4.65
C LYS A 121 7.26 -2.34 -5.26
N THR A 122 7.11 -1.80 -6.47
CA THR A 122 8.24 -1.28 -7.23
C THR A 122 8.76 0.09 -6.81
N THR A 123 8.13 0.78 -5.82
CA THR A 123 8.59 2.11 -5.38
C THR A 123 8.73 2.33 -3.89
N ARG A 124 8.20 1.42 -3.09
CA ARG A 124 8.51 1.38 -1.66
C ARG A 124 8.85 -0.07 -1.33
N ALA A 125 10.15 -0.36 -1.23
CA ALA A 125 10.51 -1.34 -0.23
C ALA A 125 9.67 -0.97 1.00
N PRO A 126 8.87 -1.89 1.57
CA PRO A 126 8.08 -1.60 2.76
C PRO A 126 8.99 -0.83 3.73
N ALA A 127 8.44 0.12 4.50
CA ALA A 127 9.23 0.86 5.50
C ALA A 127 9.99 -0.09 6.44
N ILE A 128 9.52 -1.31 6.56
CA ILE A 128 10.13 -2.50 7.15
C ILE A 128 11.50 -2.85 6.52
N TYR A 129 11.71 -2.60 5.22
CA TYR A 129 13.03 -2.78 4.57
C TYR A 129 13.98 -1.60 4.79
N LYS A 130 13.55 -0.51 5.43
CA LYS A 130 14.46 0.55 5.85
C LYS A 130 15.38 0.11 6.98
N ASN A 131 14.98 -0.85 7.79
CA ASN A 131 15.84 -1.49 8.77
C ASN A 131 16.59 -2.66 8.12
N ARG A 132 17.56 -2.33 7.29
CA ARG A 132 18.60 -3.24 6.79
C ARG A 132 19.65 -3.51 7.87
N THR A 133 19.24 -3.54 9.13
CA THR A 133 20.15 -3.83 10.22
C THR A 133 20.39 -5.33 10.21
N PRO A 134 21.60 -5.78 9.93
CA PRO A 134 21.96 -7.20 10.07
C PRO A 134 21.68 -7.64 11.50
N ILE A 135 21.21 -8.86 11.63
CA ILE A 135 20.93 -9.48 12.92
C ILE A 135 21.66 -10.80 13.05
N VAL A 136 21.92 -11.19 14.27
CA VAL A 136 22.54 -12.46 14.61
C VAL A 136 21.59 -13.31 15.45
N LEU A 137 21.64 -14.61 15.25
CA LEU A 137 21.01 -15.61 16.09
C LEU A 137 22.11 -16.28 16.92
N LEU A 138 21.96 -16.24 18.22
CA LEU A 138 22.83 -16.86 19.19
C LEU A 138 22.13 -18.08 19.81
N ASP A 139 22.89 -19.07 20.16
CA ASP A 139 22.41 -20.16 21.01
C ASP A 139 21.94 -19.62 22.37
N SER A 140 20.83 -20.13 22.87
CA SER A 140 20.22 -19.63 24.09
C SER A 140 20.98 -20.00 25.37
N GLU A 141 21.83 -21.02 25.34
CA GLU A 141 22.56 -21.50 26.50
C GLU A 141 24.06 -21.14 26.44
N THR A 142 24.68 -21.36 25.25
CA THR A 142 26.13 -21.15 25.08
C THR A 142 26.47 -19.73 24.61
N LEU A 143 25.50 -18.96 24.09
CA LEU A 143 25.67 -17.66 23.42
C LEU A 143 26.60 -17.68 22.20
N GLU A 144 26.88 -18.84 21.70
CA GLU A 144 27.64 -18.99 20.46
C GLU A 144 26.82 -18.51 19.27
N LEU A 145 27.49 -17.91 18.30
CA LEU A 145 26.86 -17.42 17.07
C LEU A 145 26.41 -18.62 16.23
N ILE A 146 25.10 -18.80 16.11
CA ILE A 146 24.52 -19.83 15.23
C ILE A 146 24.53 -19.33 13.79
N LYS A 147 24.00 -18.11 13.53
CA LYS A 147 23.86 -17.58 12.17
C LYS A 147 23.68 -16.06 12.14
N GLU A 148 24.17 -15.47 11.04
CA GLU A 148 23.90 -14.08 10.69
C GLU A 148 22.83 -14.00 9.59
N PHE A 149 21.97 -12.97 9.67
CA PHE A 149 20.96 -12.67 8.67
C PHE A 149 21.05 -11.19 8.25
N PRO A 150 20.82 -10.88 6.97
CA PRO A 150 20.88 -9.51 6.49
C PRO A 150 19.81 -8.59 7.09
N ASN A 151 18.72 -9.17 7.61
CA ASN A 151 17.64 -8.44 8.30
C ASN A 151 16.66 -9.45 8.94
N THR A 152 15.70 -8.91 9.73
CA THR A 152 14.67 -9.71 10.42
C THR A 152 13.76 -10.51 9.49
N PHE A 153 13.54 -10.05 8.25
CA PHE A 153 12.68 -10.75 7.28
C PHE A 153 13.35 -11.96 6.66
N ALA A 154 14.66 -11.85 6.37
CA ALA A 154 15.42 -12.99 5.88
C ALA A 154 15.44 -14.10 6.93
N ALA A 155 15.65 -13.74 8.20
CA ALA A 155 15.56 -14.68 9.31
C ALA A 155 14.16 -15.29 9.45
N ALA A 156 13.12 -14.46 9.39
CA ALA A 156 11.74 -14.93 9.49
C ALA A 156 11.35 -15.90 8.38
N ALA A 157 11.78 -15.63 7.15
CA ALA A 157 11.52 -16.49 6.00
C ALA A 157 12.23 -17.84 6.11
N GLU A 158 13.50 -17.83 6.53
CA GLU A 158 14.30 -19.05 6.64
C GLU A 158 13.87 -19.91 7.84
N LEU A 159 13.55 -19.27 8.97
CA LEU A 159 13.17 -19.97 10.21
C LEU A 159 11.68 -20.27 10.27
N ASN A 160 10.91 -19.93 9.20
CA ASN A 160 9.47 -20.11 9.10
C ASN A 160 8.69 -19.53 10.31
N MET A 161 9.05 -18.29 10.67
CA MET A 161 8.45 -17.60 11.82
C MET A 161 8.04 -16.16 11.46
N SER A 162 7.26 -15.52 12.34
CA SER A 162 6.88 -14.12 12.17
C SER A 162 8.06 -13.17 12.41
N ALA A 163 8.27 -12.20 11.52
CA ALA A 163 9.28 -11.16 11.73
C ALA A 163 9.05 -10.35 13.02
N GLN A 164 7.80 -10.22 13.48
CA GLN A 164 7.47 -9.55 14.75
C GLN A 164 8.05 -10.28 15.96
N VAL A 165 8.02 -11.62 15.96
CA VAL A 165 8.60 -12.44 17.03
C VAL A 165 10.11 -12.19 17.14
N ILE A 166 10.81 -12.05 16.01
CA ILE A 166 12.23 -11.74 15.98
C ILE A 166 12.50 -10.33 16.51
N VAL A 167 11.69 -9.34 16.10
CA VAL A 167 11.78 -7.96 16.60
C VAL A 167 11.56 -7.90 18.11
N ASP A 168 10.54 -8.60 18.61
CA ASP A 168 10.24 -8.68 20.04
C ASP A 168 11.39 -9.31 20.84
N SER A 169 12.05 -10.34 20.25
CA SER A 169 13.23 -10.96 20.83
C SER A 169 14.43 -10.00 20.90
N ILE A 170 14.69 -9.24 19.83
CA ILE A 170 15.77 -8.24 19.81
C ILE A 170 15.56 -7.15 20.88
N HIS A 171 14.33 -6.74 21.11
CA HIS A 171 13.99 -5.72 22.11
C HIS A 171 13.76 -6.27 23.53
N ASN A 172 14.05 -7.55 23.77
CA ASN A 172 13.81 -8.25 25.02
C ASN A 172 12.35 -8.26 25.52
N VAL A 173 11.39 -8.03 24.64
CA VAL A 173 9.96 -8.05 24.98
C VAL A 173 9.49 -9.50 25.23
N ARG A 174 10.00 -10.46 24.45
CA ARG A 174 9.76 -11.90 24.64
C ARG A 174 10.94 -12.71 24.12
N PRO A 175 11.56 -13.58 24.92
CA PRO A 175 12.61 -14.44 24.45
C PRO A 175 12.07 -15.45 23.42
N CYS A 176 12.83 -15.71 22.38
CA CYS A 176 12.49 -16.72 21.38
C CYS A 176 12.95 -18.10 21.86
N LEU A 177 12.27 -18.62 22.89
CA LEU A 177 12.68 -19.70 23.78
C LEU A 177 13.06 -21.05 23.14
N LYS A 178 12.81 -21.26 21.84
CA LYS A 178 13.07 -22.57 21.20
C LYS A 178 14.19 -22.56 20.15
N ILE A 179 14.61 -21.39 19.70
CA ILE A 179 15.53 -21.27 18.55
C ILE A 179 16.83 -20.58 18.95
N GLY A 180 16.79 -19.72 19.97
CA GLY A 180 17.92 -18.92 20.40
C GLY A 180 17.56 -17.44 20.62
N LYS A 181 18.56 -16.61 20.82
CA LYS A 181 18.42 -15.17 21.10
C LYS A 181 18.84 -14.35 19.87
N PHE A 182 17.99 -13.40 19.48
CA PHE A 182 18.32 -12.48 18.40
C PHE A 182 18.88 -11.16 18.95
N LEU A 183 19.91 -10.66 18.29
CA LEU A 183 20.47 -9.32 18.51
C LEU A 183 20.68 -8.61 17.17
N SER A 184 20.72 -7.26 17.19
CA SER A 184 21.32 -6.55 16.05
C SER A 184 22.81 -6.88 15.99
N LYS A 185 23.37 -6.98 14.78
CA LYS A 185 24.79 -7.31 14.60
C LYS A 185 25.70 -6.28 15.30
N SER A 186 25.35 -4.99 15.22
CA SER A 186 26.09 -3.93 15.90
C SER A 186 26.11 -4.09 17.42
N LYS A 187 24.97 -4.52 18.02
CA LYS A 187 24.93 -4.77 19.46
C LYS A 187 25.72 -6.00 19.88
N TYR A 188 25.69 -7.05 19.04
CA TYR A 188 26.51 -8.26 19.25
C TYR A 188 28.00 -7.94 19.22
N GLU A 189 28.48 -7.17 18.22
CA GLU A 189 29.87 -6.77 18.07
C GLU A 189 30.34 -5.89 19.23
N GLU A 190 29.48 -4.94 19.69
CA GLU A 190 29.72 -4.12 20.86
C GLU A 190 29.91 -5.00 22.11
N MET A 191 28.98 -5.91 22.39
CA MET A 191 29.02 -6.78 23.57
C MET A 191 30.18 -7.78 23.53
N LEU A 192 30.54 -8.25 22.33
CA LEU A 192 31.71 -9.12 22.13
C LEU A 192 33.01 -8.38 22.47
N SER A 193 33.16 -7.15 21.98
CA SER A 193 34.33 -6.31 22.26
C SER A 193 34.49 -5.94 23.74
N GLU A 194 33.36 -5.80 24.45
CA GLU A 194 33.32 -5.47 25.88
C GLU A 194 33.38 -6.69 26.80
N GLY A 195 33.37 -7.92 26.25
CA GLY A 195 33.32 -9.16 27.04
C GLY A 195 32.01 -9.34 27.82
N LYS A 196 30.94 -8.68 27.39
CA LYS A 196 29.64 -8.60 28.11
C LYS A 196 28.57 -9.54 27.57
N LEU A 197 28.88 -10.49 26.68
CA LEU A 197 27.88 -11.42 26.16
C LEU A 197 27.19 -12.23 27.26
N ALA A 198 27.90 -12.58 28.33
CA ALA A 198 27.33 -13.30 29.47
C ALA A 198 26.24 -12.53 30.25
N TRP A 199 26.05 -11.22 29.99
CA TRP A 199 25.04 -10.38 30.67
C TRP A 199 23.69 -10.40 29.95
N LEU A 200 23.54 -11.26 28.94
CA LEU A 200 22.30 -11.41 28.19
C LEU A 200 21.25 -12.31 28.89
N PHE A 201 21.57 -12.84 30.08
CA PHE A 201 20.68 -13.65 30.92
C PHE A 201 20.17 -12.89 32.14
#